data_eb5e3a8f5bb27cdf5e663cba9499bb8a
#
_entry.id   eb5e3a8f5bb27cdf5e663cba9499bb8a
#
_cell.length_a   1.000
_cell.length_b   1.000
_cell.length_c   1.000
_cell.angle_alpha   90.00
_cell.angle_beta   90.00
_cell.angle_gamma   90.00
#
_symmetry.space_group_name_H-M   'P 1'
#
loop_
_entity.id
_entity.type
_entity.pdbx_description
1 polymer ?
#
loop_
_entity_poly.entity_id
_entity_poly.type
_entity_poly.pdbx_seq_one_letter_code
_entity_poly.pdbx_strand_id
1 'polypeptide(L)'
;MFKRPLALAAGLTLSFCTLLAQAADTLKVSAIPDEAPTELLRKFKPLGAYLEQQLGMKVEFVPVSDYPAVVEALATDRIDMAWLGGFTFVQARLKTGNAIPLVQREQDAQFTSKFITADPAVKSLADLKGKTFAFGSVSSTSGSLMPRFFM
;
A
#
# COMPACT_ATOMS: atom_id res chain seq x y z
N MET A 1 9.25 60.93 60.07
CA MET A 1 9.78 61.07 58.70
C MET A 1 10.35 59.72 58.31
N PHE A 2 9.55 58.82 57.70
CA PHE A 2 10.00 57.50 57.26
C PHE A 2 9.83 57.42 55.74
N LYS A 3 10.96 57.35 55.05
CA LYS A 3 11.01 57.12 53.59
C LYS A 3 10.97 55.59 53.31
N ARG A 4 9.96 55.13 52.62
CA ARG A 4 9.87 53.76 52.09
C ARG A 4 10.52 53.70 50.72
N PRO A 5 11.39 52.73 50.40
CA PRO A 5 11.85 52.52 49.05
C PRO A 5 10.81 51.69 48.26
N LEU A 6 10.55 52.15 47.05
CA LEU A 6 9.71 51.48 46.04
C LEU A 6 10.51 50.35 45.43
N ALA A 7 10.13 49.11 45.67
CA ALA A 7 10.72 47.96 45.01
C ALA A 7 10.12 47.79 43.64
N LEU A 8 10.91 47.96 42.57
CA LEU A 8 10.55 47.70 41.20
C LEU A 8 10.66 46.18 40.93
N ALA A 9 9.52 45.49 40.86
CA ALA A 9 9.47 44.09 40.46
C ALA A 9 9.49 44.03 38.93
N ALA A 10 10.65 43.71 38.36
CA ALA A 10 10.78 43.39 36.93
C ALA A 10 10.25 41.99 36.71
N GLY A 11 9.03 41.89 36.12
CA GLY A 11 8.44 40.61 35.68
C GLY A 11 9.15 40.14 34.43
N LEU A 12 9.96 39.08 34.56
CA LEU A 12 10.56 38.35 33.46
C LEU A 12 9.51 37.39 32.90
N THR A 13 8.77 37.79 31.86
CA THR A 13 7.87 36.90 31.11
C THR A 13 8.71 36.03 30.21
N LEU A 14 9.03 34.80 30.65
CA LEU A 14 9.56 33.75 29.77
C LEU A 14 8.46 33.36 28.76
N SER A 15 8.55 33.88 27.53
CA SER A 15 7.79 33.33 26.39
C SER A 15 8.33 31.95 26.08
N PHE A 16 7.65 30.92 26.56
CA PHE A 16 7.87 29.54 26.19
C PHE A 16 7.30 29.36 24.77
N CYS A 17 8.12 29.62 23.74
CA CYS A 17 7.81 29.16 22.37
C CYS A 17 7.88 27.64 22.38
N THR A 18 6.74 27.00 22.62
CA THR A 18 6.57 25.57 22.31
C THR A 18 6.64 25.43 20.81
N LEU A 19 7.83 25.09 20.30
CA LEU A 19 7.97 24.47 18.98
C LEU A 19 7.22 23.14 19.04
N LEU A 20 5.95 23.16 18.61
CA LEU A 20 5.26 21.95 18.23
C LEU A 20 6.07 21.37 17.05
N ALA A 21 6.97 20.45 17.35
CA ALA A 21 7.52 19.57 16.33
C ALA A 21 6.32 18.81 15.76
N GLN A 22 5.74 19.31 14.66
CA GLN A 22 4.85 18.52 13.84
C GLN A 22 5.70 17.33 13.40
N ALA A 23 5.38 16.15 13.93
CA ALA A 23 5.87 14.91 13.36
C ALA A 23 5.46 14.97 11.89
N ALA A 24 6.43 15.06 11.00
CA ALA A 24 6.17 15.09 9.57
C ALA A 24 5.38 13.81 9.25
N ASP A 25 4.15 13.99 8.78
CA ASP A 25 3.30 12.88 8.40
C ASP A 25 4.06 11.98 7.42
N THR A 26 4.07 10.68 7.70
CA THR A 26 4.72 9.70 6.82
C THR A 26 3.62 9.04 6.00
N LEU A 27 3.71 9.15 4.68
CA LEU A 27 2.85 8.40 3.76
C LEU A 27 3.31 6.94 3.72
N LYS A 28 2.50 6.05 4.24
CA LYS A 28 2.76 4.61 4.24
C LYS A 28 2.16 3.98 3.00
N VAL A 29 3.03 3.44 2.15
CA VAL A 29 2.63 2.82 0.88
C VAL A 29 2.90 1.32 0.91
N SER A 30 2.13 0.54 0.16
CA SER A 30 2.30 -0.90 0.03
C SER A 30 1.97 -1.39 -1.38
N ALA A 31 2.13 -2.68 -1.61
CA ALA A 31 1.71 -3.35 -2.83
C ALA A 31 1.26 -4.78 -2.52
N ILE A 32 0.42 -5.36 -3.38
CA ILE A 32 0.19 -6.81 -3.38
C ILE A 32 1.54 -7.52 -3.54
N PRO A 33 1.81 -8.60 -2.78
CA PRO A 33 3.09 -9.32 -2.83
C PRO A 33 3.09 -10.31 -4.01
N ASP A 34 3.11 -9.78 -5.23
CA ASP A 34 3.20 -10.54 -6.49
C ASP A 34 4.64 -10.93 -6.85
N GLU A 35 5.62 -10.42 -6.10
CA GLU A 35 7.03 -10.75 -6.22
C GLU A 35 7.69 -10.92 -4.83
N ALA A 36 8.96 -11.32 -4.82
CA ALA A 36 9.72 -11.39 -3.58
C ALA A 36 9.82 -10.01 -2.90
N PRO A 37 9.79 -9.92 -1.57
CA PRO A 37 9.79 -8.64 -0.85
C PRO A 37 10.96 -7.72 -1.22
N THR A 38 12.15 -8.27 -1.46
CA THR A 38 13.33 -7.51 -1.89
C THR A 38 13.15 -6.87 -3.27
N GLU A 39 12.49 -7.58 -4.20
CA GLU A 39 12.19 -7.07 -5.54
C GLU A 39 11.12 -5.98 -5.50
N LEU A 40 10.08 -6.15 -4.69
CA LEU A 40 9.08 -5.12 -4.48
C LEU A 40 9.72 -3.84 -3.94
N LEU A 41 10.52 -3.93 -2.89
CA LEU A 41 11.26 -2.78 -2.35
C LEU A 41 12.12 -2.09 -3.41
N ARG A 42 12.86 -2.87 -4.22
CA ARG A 42 13.70 -2.33 -5.29
C ARG A 42 12.87 -1.59 -6.35
N LYS A 43 11.73 -2.16 -6.76
CA LYS A 43 10.84 -1.58 -7.79
C LYS A 43 10.11 -0.34 -7.31
N PHE A 44 9.67 -0.32 -6.05
CA PHE A 44 8.92 0.82 -5.49
C PHE A 44 9.81 1.96 -4.99
N LYS A 45 11.12 1.73 -4.80
CA LYS A 45 12.04 2.77 -4.35
C LYS A 45 12.03 4.04 -5.22
N PRO A 46 12.06 3.97 -6.58
CA PRO A 46 11.96 5.18 -7.41
C PRO A 46 10.62 5.92 -7.24
N LEU A 47 9.51 5.18 -7.12
CA LEU A 47 8.20 5.79 -6.86
C LEU A 47 8.16 6.47 -5.50
N GLY A 48 8.70 5.83 -4.46
CA GLY A 48 8.80 6.42 -3.13
C GLY A 48 9.57 7.74 -3.14
N ALA A 49 10.75 7.76 -3.75
CA ALA A 49 11.57 8.97 -3.88
C ALA A 49 10.85 10.09 -4.66
N TYR A 50 10.15 9.74 -5.74
CA TYR A 50 9.34 10.69 -6.49
C TYR A 50 8.21 11.29 -5.64
N LEU A 51 7.48 10.45 -4.91
CA LEU A 51 6.40 10.92 -4.03
C LEU A 51 6.94 11.81 -2.90
N GLU A 52 8.07 11.46 -2.28
CA GLU A 52 8.72 12.30 -1.26
C GLU A 52 9.04 13.70 -1.81
N GLN A 53 9.60 13.75 -3.02
CA GLN A 53 9.95 15.01 -3.67
C GLN A 53 8.70 15.85 -4.00
N GLN A 54 7.63 15.21 -4.49
CA GLN A 54 6.42 15.93 -4.91
C GLN A 54 5.54 16.37 -3.73
N LEU A 55 5.49 15.57 -2.67
CA LEU A 55 4.60 15.80 -1.53
C LEU A 55 5.29 16.54 -0.37
N GLY A 56 6.61 16.58 -0.35
CA GLY A 56 7.37 17.19 0.74
C GLY A 56 7.23 16.45 2.07
N MET A 57 6.88 15.16 2.03
CA MET A 57 6.69 14.31 3.21
C MET A 57 7.44 12.99 3.05
N LYS A 58 7.76 12.33 4.16
CA LYS A 58 8.41 11.01 4.13
C LYS A 58 7.48 9.97 3.51
N VAL A 59 8.04 9.05 2.70
CA VAL A 59 7.32 7.90 2.15
C VAL A 59 7.96 6.61 2.64
N GLU A 60 7.16 5.73 3.24
CA GLU A 60 7.60 4.46 3.77
C GLU A 60 6.89 3.31 3.07
N PHE A 61 7.66 2.36 2.50
CA PHE A 61 7.08 1.13 1.96
C PHE A 61 6.91 0.08 3.06
N VAL A 62 5.67 -0.31 3.30
CA VAL A 62 5.28 -1.31 4.31
C VAL A 62 4.99 -2.64 3.60
N PRO A 63 5.87 -3.64 3.72
CA PRO A 63 5.61 -4.96 3.12
C PRO A 63 4.47 -5.68 3.85
N VAL A 64 3.72 -6.48 3.10
CA VAL A 64 2.65 -7.33 3.63
C VAL A 64 2.90 -8.79 3.26
N SER A 65 2.29 -9.73 4.01
CA SER A 65 2.52 -11.17 3.85
C SER A 65 1.80 -11.76 2.63
N ASP A 66 0.62 -11.26 2.31
CA ASP A 66 -0.26 -11.81 1.26
C ASP A 66 -1.24 -10.75 0.74
N TYR A 67 -2.00 -11.11 -0.27
CA TYR A 67 -2.99 -10.22 -0.91
C TYR A 67 -4.12 -9.77 0.04
N PRO A 68 -4.72 -10.65 0.88
CA PRO A 68 -5.67 -10.20 1.90
C PRO A 68 -5.08 -9.22 2.90
N ALA A 69 -3.81 -9.38 3.28
CA ALA A 69 -3.16 -8.54 4.27
C ALA A 69 -3.05 -7.06 3.84
N VAL A 70 -2.89 -6.78 2.52
CA VAL A 70 -2.90 -5.39 2.05
C VAL A 70 -4.28 -4.75 2.19
N VAL A 71 -5.35 -5.51 1.98
CA VAL A 71 -6.74 -5.04 2.19
C VAL A 71 -6.98 -4.72 3.67
N GLU A 72 -6.53 -5.60 4.56
CA GLU A 72 -6.60 -5.35 6.02
C GLU A 72 -5.79 -4.13 6.44
N ALA A 73 -4.59 -3.97 5.88
CA ALA A 73 -3.74 -2.84 6.20
C ALA A 73 -4.38 -1.50 5.79
N LEU A 74 -5.04 -1.43 4.63
CA LEU A 74 -5.84 -0.27 4.21
C LEU A 74 -7.05 -0.04 5.12
N ALA A 75 -7.79 -1.11 5.45
CA ALA A 75 -9.00 -1.01 6.25
C ALA A 75 -8.75 -0.62 7.72
N THR A 76 -7.53 -0.77 8.19
CA THR A 76 -7.12 -0.45 9.57
C THR A 76 -6.14 0.73 9.65
N ASP A 77 -6.05 1.54 8.59
CA ASP A 77 -5.19 2.73 8.50
C ASP A 77 -3.70 2.45 8.82
N ARG A 78 -3.26 1.20 8.62
CA ARG A 78 -1.83 0.84 8.76
C ARG A 78 -1.01 1.25 7.55
N ILE A 79 -1.66 1.42 6.40
CA ILE A 79 -1.12 2.01 5.18
C ILE A 79 -2.15 2.97 4.59
N ASP A 80 -1.66 3.98 3.88
CA ASP A 80 -2.47 5.05 3.29
C ASP A 80 -2.75 4.81 1.81
N MET A 81 -1.82 4.15 1.11
CA MET A 81 -1.88 3.90 -0.32
C MET A 81 -1.33 2.53 -0.67
N ALA A 82 -1.90 1.85 -1.67
CA ALA A 82 -1.40 0.56 -2.12
C ALA A 82 -1.54 0.37 -3.64
N TRP A 83 -0.57 -0.35 -4.21
CA TRP A 83 -0.66 -0.89 -5.56
C TRP A 83 -1.42 -2.22 -5.52
N LEU A 84 -2.58 -2.26 -6.18
CA LEU A 84 -3.51 -3.39 -6.09
C LEU A 84 -3.81 -3.98 -7.47
N GLY A 85 -4.18 -5.25 -7.49
CA GLY A 85 -4.90 -5.84 -8.63
C GLY A 85 -6.39 -5.46 -8.58
N GLY A 86 -7.11 -5.64 -9.70
CA GLY A 86 -8.53 -5.24 -9.79
C GLY A 86 -9.40 -5.87 -8.73
N PHE A 87 -9.28 -7.19 -8.50
CA PHE A 87 -10.07 -7.88 -7.47
C PHE A 87 -9.71 -7.42 -6.05
N THR A 88 -8.42 -7.27 -5.77
CA THR A 88 -7.96 -6.76 -4.47
C THR A 88 -8.43 -5.33 -4.22
N PHE A 89 -8.49 -4.48 -5.27
CA PHE A 89 -9.08 -3.14 -5.17
C PHE A 89 -10.57 -3.19 -4.83
N VAL A 90 -11.34 -4.07 -5.49
CA VAL A 90 -12.77 -4.24 -5.17
C VAL A 90 -12.95 -4.66 -3.72
N GLN A 91 -12.15 -5.62 -3.23
CA GLN A 91 -12.18 -6.05 -1.83
C GLN A 91 -11.83 -4.90 -0.87
N ALA A 92 -10.79 -4.12 -1.18
CA ALA A 92 -10.42 -2.95 -0.39
C ALA A 92 -11.56 -1.94 -0.33
N ARG A 93 -12.15 -1.60 -1.48
CA ARG A 93 -13.28 -0.65 -1.56
C ARG A 93 -14.49 -1.11 -0.78
N LEU A 94 -14.86 -2.38 -0.87
CA LEU A 94 -15.99 -2.95 -0.11
C LEU A 94 -15.73 -2.89 1.41
N LYS A 95 -14.49 -3.08 1.83
CA LYS A 95 -14.13 -3.15 3.24
C LYS A 95 -13.94 -1.77 3.87
N THR A 96 -13.28 -0.84 3.17
CA THR A 96 -13.02 0.52 3.66
C THR A 96 -14.20 1.46 3.44
N GLY A 97 -15.03 1.19 2.42
CA GLY A 97 -16.12 2.08 1.98
C GLY A 97 -15.66 3.32 1.21
N ASN A 98 -14.38 3.68 1.28
CA ASN A 98 -13.85 4.95 0.77
C ASN A 98 -12.58 4.84 -0.09
N ALA A 99 -12.08 3.63 -0.39
CA ALA A 99 -10.91 3.48 -1.26
C ALA A 99 -11.15 4.09 -2.65
N ILE A 100 -10.22 4.95 -3.09
CA ILE A 100 -10.31 5.70 -4.34
C ILE A 100 -9.20 5.23 -5.27
N PRO A 101 -9.49 4.90 -6.56
CA PRO A 101 -8.45 4.63 -7.54
C PRO A 101 -7.78 5.95 -7.95
N LEU A 102 -6.47 6.04 -7.82
CA LEU A 102 -5.69 7.24 -8.15
C LEU A 102 -5.09 7.18 -9.55
N VAL A 103 -4.52 6.02 -9.90
CA VAL A 103 -3.80 5.83 -11.16
C VAL A 103 -3.83 4.36 -11.58
N GLN A 104 -3.82 4.13 -12.88
CA GLN A 104 -3.67 2.83 -13.51
C GLN A 104 -2.72 2.96 -14.69
N ARG A 105 -1.87 1.96 -14.93
CA ARG A 105 -1.08 1.91 -16.16
C ARG A 105 -1.96 1.47 -17.32
N GLU A 106 -1.71 1.99 -18.50
CA GLU A 106 -2.48 1.65 -19.70
C GLU A 106 -2.48 0.13 -19.98
N GLN A 107 -1.32 -0.53 -19.84
CA GLN A 107 -1.21 -1.96 -20.05
C GLN A 107 -1.99 -2.81 -19.04
N ASP A 108 -2.34 -2.29 -17.87
CA ASP A 108 -3.10 -3.04 -16.87
C ASP A 108 -4.56 -3.27 -17.31
N ALA A 109 -5.10 -2.42 -18.18
CA ALA A 109 -6.43 -2.61 -18.78
C ALA A 109 -6.48 -3.80 -19.75
N GLN A 110 -5.32 -4.23 -20.27
CA GLN A 110 -5.18 -5.33 -21.22
C GLN A 110 -4.51 -6.56 -20.61
N PHE A 111 -4.40 -6.62 -19.29
CA PHE A 111 -3.72 -7.71 -18.61
C PHE A 111 -4.47 -9.03 -18.76
N THR A 112 -3.76 -10.10 -19.16
CA THR A 112 -4.34 -11.43 -19.38
C THR A 112 -3.69 -12.48 -18.50
N SER A 113 -4.48 -13.48 -18.06
CA SER A 113 -3.97 -14.67 -17.39
C SER A 113 -3.26 -15.59 -18.38
N LYS A 114 -2.20 -16.27 -17.93
CA LYS A 114 -1.50 -17.31 -18.68
C LYS A 114 -1.53 -18.60 -17.87
N PHE A 115 -2.02 -19.67 -18.51
CA PHE A 115 -1.89 -21.03 -17.99
C PHE A 115 -0.55 -21.59 -18.44
N ILE A 116 0.22 -22.12 -17.50
CA ILE A 116 1.54 -22.69 -17.77
C ILE A 116 1.59 -24.13 -17.27
N THR A 117 2.31 -24.98 -17.98
CA THR A 117 2.54 -26.39 -17.62
C THR A 117 3.94 -26.82 -18.04
N ALA A 118 4.56 -27.72 -17.28
CA ALA A 118 5.78 -28.41 -17.66
C ALA A 118 5.50 -29.70 -18.48
N ASP A 119 4.23 -30.18 -18.49
CA ASP A 119 3.83 -31.36 -19.23
C ASP A 119 3.56 -31.01 -20.71
N PRO A 120 4.39 -31.44 -21.65
CA PRO A 120 4.20 -31.13 -23.07
C PRO A 120 2.96 -31.76 -23.69
N ALA A 121 2.33 -32.74 -23.02
CA ALA A 121 1.09 -33.37 -23.48
C ALA A 121 -0.14 -32.49 -23.25
N VAL A 122 -0.08 -31.55 -22.30
CA VAL A 122 -1.17 -30.61 -22.01
C VAL A 122 -1.16 -29.47 -23.01
N LYS A 123 -2.12 -29.41 -23.89
CA LYS A 123 -2.29 -28.40 -24.94
C LYS A 123 -3.51 -27.51 -24.73
N SER A 124 -4.45 -27.94 -23.90
CA SER A 124 -5.72 -27.25 -23.64
C SER A 124 -6.13 -27.41 -22.18
N LEU A 125 -7.10 -26.60 -21.73
CA LEU A 125 -7.69 -26.75 -20.38
C LEU A 125 -8.39 -28.11 -20.21
N ALA A 126 -8.94 -28.70 -21.27
CA ALA A 126 -9.57 -30.02 -21.21
C ALA A 126 -8.58 -31.13 -20.82
N ASP A 127 -7.31 -30.99 -21.18
CA ASP A 127 -6.26 -31.96 -20.85
C ASP A 127 -5.87 -31.94 -19.38
N LEU A 128 -6.36 -30.95 -18.62
CA LEU A 128 -6.18 -30.85 -17.16
C LEU A 128 -7.14 -31.73 -16.37
N LYS A 129 -8.10 -32.38 -17.01
CA LYS A 129 -9.06 -33.26 -16.32
C LYS A 129 -8.32 -34.36 -15.55
N GLY A 130 -8.58 -34.44 -14.25
CA GLY A 130 -7.94 -35.40 -13.36
C GLY A 130 -6.50 -35.04 -12.95
N LYS A 131 -5.97 -33.89 -13.37
CA LYS A 131 -4.64 -33.38 -12.95
C LYS A 131 -4.79 -32.39 -11.78
N THR A 132 -3.69 -32.20 -11.06
CA THR A 132 -3.58 -31.15 -10.03
C THR A 132 -3.26 -29.82 -10.69
N PHE A 133 -4.01 -28.78 -10.35
CA PHE A 133 -3.79 -27.41 -10.81
C PHE A 133 -3.59 -26.47 -9.61
N ALA A 134 -2.58 -25.59 -9.69
CA ALA A 134 -2.31 -24.58 -8.68
C ALA A 134 -2.81 -23.21 -9.15
N PHE A 135 -3.64 -22.57 -8.37
CA PHE A 135 -4.03 -21.18 -8.55
C PHE A 135 -3.05 -20.25 -7.82
N GLY A 136 -3.02 -18.99 -8.21
CA GLY A 136 -2.37 -17.95 -7.44
C GLY A 136 -3.13 -17.59 -6.16
N SER A 137 -2.71 -16.50 -5.47
CA SER A 137 -3.41 -16.00 -4.28
C SER A 137 -4.91 -15.87 -4.51
N VAL A 138 -5.72 -16.24 -3.50
CA VAL A 138 -7.20 -16.20 -3.58
C VAL A 138 -7.75 -14.82 -3.95
N SER A 139 -7.05 -13.74 -3.60
CA SER A 139 -7.41 -12.36 -3.94
C SER A 139 -6.75 -11.84 -5.21
N SER A 140 -6.03 -12.69 -5.96
CA SER A 140 -5.46 -12.31 -7.25
C SER A 140 -6.53 -12.37 -8.35
N THR A 141 -6.64 -11.28 -9.12
CA THR A 141 -7.52 -11.21 -10.30
C THR A 141 -7.13 -12.26 -11.34
N SER A 142 -5.89 -12.19 -11.81
CA SER A 142 -5.38 -13.01 -12.92
C SER A 142 -4.90 -14.38 -12.50
N GLY A 143 -4.48 -14.54 -11.24
CA GLY A 143 -3.97 -15.81 -10.73
C GLY A 143 -5.06 -16.73 -10.12
N SER A 144 -6.23 -16.20 -9.78
CA SER A 144 -7.27 -16.97 -9.09
C SER A 144 -8.67 -16.67 -9.59
N LEU A 145 -9.17 -15.44 -9.47
CA LEU A 145 -10.56 -15.12 -9.77
C LEU A 145 -10.93 -15.45 -11.23
N MET A 146 -10.24 -14.86 -12.18
CA MET A 146 -10.53 -15.03 -13.61
C MET A 146 -10.24 -16.46 -14.11
N PRO A 147 -9.11 -17.11 -13.76
CA PRO A 147 -8.92 -18.52 -14.08
C PRO A 147 -10.04 -19.43 -13.58
N ARG A 148 -10.52 -19.23 -12.35
CA ARG A 148 -11.62 -20.02 -11.80
C ARG A 148 -12.94 -19.77 -12.50
N PHE A 149 -13.17 -18.57 -12.97
CA PHE A 149 -14.39 -18.22 -13.70
C PHE A 149 -14.46 -18.88 -15.08
N PHE A 150 -13.30 -19.03 -15.76
CA PHE A 150 -13.23 -19.59 -17.11
C PHE A 150 -12.96 -21.10 -17.17
N MET A 151 -12.62 -21.75 -16.06
CA MET A 151 -12.42 -23.22 -15.96
C MET A 151 -13.73 -23.93 -15.61
#